data_be31bc787e77dd4167ea2e6a4e2fdfac
#
_entry.id   be31bc787e77dd4167ea2e6a4e2fdfac
#
_cell.length_a   1.000
_cell.length_b   1.000
_cell.length_c   1.000
_cell.angle_alpha   90.00
_cell.angle_beta   90.00
_cell.angle_gamma   90.00
#
_symmetry.space_group_name_H-M   'P 1'
#
loop_
_entity.id
_entity.type
_entity.pdbx_description
1 polymer ?
#
loop_
_entity_poly.entity_id
_entity_poly.type
_entity_poly.pdbx_seq_one_letter_code
_entity_poly.pdbx_strand_id
1 'polypeptide(L)'
;IGGGPGGYEAARAGVQLGAEVILIEENGIGGNAVLTDVVPSKTLIATAEAAQRVASAAALGVRLVVDGKRVTPTIDIDLPAINARLLQLAKSQSKDMLETLEAEGVTVVNGHGVLDGNHHVLITKSGETSSERIEAKTIIVATGARPRELASAKSDGKRILNWKQLYNIGD
;
A
#
# COMPACT_ATOMS: atom_id res chain seq x y z
N ILE A 1 -11.20 12.66 4.05
CA ILE A 1 -11.51 11.24 4.28
C ILE A 1 -10.73 10.42 3.26
N GLY A 2 -9.90 9.47 3.73
CA GLY A 2 -9.00 8.65 2.95
C GLY A 2 -7.55 9.13 2.95
N GLY A 3 -6.62 8.27 3.39
CA GLY A 3 -5.19 8.54 3.54
C GLY A 3 -4.34 8.02 2.36
N GLY A 4 -4.95 7.75 1.21
CA GLY A 4 -4.23 7.47 -0.04
C GLY A 4 -3.48 8.69 -0.58
N PRO A 5 -2.79 8.59 -1.75
CA PRO A 5 -1.97 9.69 -2.27
C PRO A 5 -2.69 11.05 -2.32
N GLY A 6 -3.93 11.07 -2.77
CA GLY A 6 -4.71 12.30 -2.85
C GLY A 6 -5.02 12.92 -1.49
N GLY A 7 -5.41 12.10 -0.50
CA GLY A 7 -5.69 12.57 0.86
C GLY A 7 -4.42 12.97 1.61
N TYR A 8 -3.34 12.22 1.43
CA TYR A 8 -2.04 12.51 2.00
C TYR A 8 -1.51 13.90 1.55
N GLU A 9 -1.48 14.15 0.25
CA GLU A 9 -1.02 15.44 -0.29
C GLU A 9 -1.98 16.59 0.05
N ALA A 10 -3.30 16.34 0.04
CA ALA A 10 -4.27 17.36 0.42
C ALA A 10 -4.14 17.75 1.90
N ALA A 11 -3.88 16.80 2.78
CA ALA A 11 -3.68 17.07 4.21
C ALA A 11 -2.44 17.94 4.43
N ARG A 12 -1.31 17.59 3.82
CA ARG A 12 -0.06 18.36 3.88
C ARG A 12 -0.23 19.77 3.34
N ALA A 13 -0.84 19.90 2.16
CA ALA A 13 -1.12 21.21 1.57
C ALA A 13 -2.03 22.06 2.48
N GLY A 14 -3.03 21.44 3.11
CA GLY A 14 -3.93 22.12 4.04
C GLY A 14 -3.17 22.73 5.23
N VAL A 15 -2.32 21.96 5.89
CA VAL A 15 -1.52 22.44 7.01
C VAL A 15 -0.55 23.54 6.58
N GLN A 16 0.13 23.37 5.44
CA GLN A 16 1.04 24.40 4.89
C GLN A 16 0.34 25.72 4.58
N LEU A 17 -0.95 25.69 4.28
CA LEU A 17 -1.81 26.85 4.10
C LEU A 17 -2.42 27.39 5.42
N GLY A 18 -2.05 26.82 6.57
CA GLY A 18 -2.47 27.24 7.88
C GLY A 18 -3.85 26.71 8.31
N ALA A 19 -4.36 25.66 7.66
CA ALA A 19 -5.60 25.01 8.10
C ALA A 19 -5.34 24.00 9.22
N GLU A 20 -6.30 23.85 10.13
CA GLU A 20 -6.40 22.70 11.01
C GLU A 20 -6.96 21.52 10.21
N VAL A 21 -6.22 20.40 10.18
CA VAL A 21 -6.53 19.25 9.32
C VAL A 21 -6.69 17.98 10.14
N ILE A 22 -7.81 17.29 9.94
CA ILE A 22 -8.06 15.95 10.42
C ILE A 22 -8.13 15.01 9.24
N LEU A 23 -7.24 14.02 9.19
CA LEU A 23 -7.22 12.96 8.18
C LEU A 23 -7.76 11.66 8.77
N ILE A 24 -8.82 11.11 8.19
CA ILE A 24 -9.45 9.87 8.64
C ILE A 24 -9.08 8.76 7.66
N GLU A 25 -8.45 7.68 8.15
CA GLU A 25 -8.03 6.54 7.35
C GLU A 25 -8.20 5.22 8.12
N GLU A 26 -8.78 4.22 7.50
CA GLU A 26 -9.11 2.94 8.15
C GLU A 26 -8.09 1.82 7.92
N ASN A 27 -7.28 1.88 6.84
CA ASN A 27 -6.42 0.77 6.40
C ASN A 27 -4.93 1.06 6.54
N GLY A 28 -4.58 2.35 6.63
CA GLY A 28 -3.20 2.84 6.73
C GLY A 28 -2.84 3.87 5.67
N ILE A 29 -1.94 4.77 6.04
CA ILE A 29 -1.51 5.90 5.21
C ILE A 29 -0.79 5.40 3.95
N GLY A 30 -1.02 6.09 2.83
CA GLY A 30 -0.54 5.71 1.50
C GLY A 30 -1.57 4.92 0.69
N GLY A 31 -2.62 4.37 1.36
CA GLY A 31 -3.73 3.68 0.71
C GLY A 31 -3.29 2.55 -0.22
N ASN A 32 -4.05 2.30 -1.27
CA ASN A 32 -3.75 1.21 -2.20
C ASN A 32 -2.38 1.36 -2.88
N ALA A 33 -1.95 2.57 -3.18
CA ALA A 33 -0.66 2.79 -3.85
C ALA A 33 0.53 2.27 -3.04
N VAL A 34 0.49 2.42 -1.73
CA VAL A 34 1.57 1.97 -0.84
C VAL A 34 1.33 0.55 -0.36
N LEU A 35 0.11 0.24 0.11
CA LEU A 35 -0.15 -0.98 0.85
C LEU A 35 -0.44 -2.21 -0.01
N THR A 36 -1.02 -2.02 -1.22
CA THR A 36 -1.56 -3.15 -1.99
C THR A 36 -1.27 -3.12 -3.49
N ASP A 37 -0.61 -2.06 -4.03
CA ASP A 37 -0.39 -1.95 -5.48
C ASP A 37 1.04 -1.53 -5.81
N VAL A 38 1.33 -0.22 -5.86
CA VAL A 38 2.56 0.30 -6.49
C VAL A 38 3.82 -0.16 -5.77
N VAL A 39 3.87 -0.05 -4.44
CA VAL A 39 5.07 -0.46 -3.68
C VAL A 39 5.27 -1.97 -3.73
N PRO A 40 4.26 -2.82 -3.44
CA PRO A 40 4.39 -4.25 -3.58
C PRO A 40 4.73 -4.69 -5.01
N SER A 41 4.03 -4.20 -6.04
CA SER A 41 4.25 -4.63 -7.43
C SER A 41 5.64 -4.24 -7.95
N LYS A 42 6.10 -3.02 -7.69
CA LYS A 42 7.45 -2.60 -8.10
C LYS A 42 8.54 -3.39 -7.39
N THR A 43 8.34 -3.73 -6.12
CA THR A 43 9.27 -4.57 -5.36
C THR A 43 9.32 -5.99 -5.94
N LEU A 44 8.18 -6.57 -6.31
CA LEU A 44 8.10 -7.88 -6.94
C LEU A 44 8.79 -7.87 -8.30
N ILE A 45 8.54 -6.85 -9.14
CA ILE A 45 9.19 -6.70 -10.44
C ILE A 45 10.71 -6.60 -10.28
N ALA A 46 11.20 -5.77 -9.35
CA ALA A 46 12.63 -5.64 -9.10
C ALA A 46 13.28 -6.97 -8.66
N THR A 47 12.56 -7.78 -7.89
CA THR A 47 13.01 -9.13 -7.51
C THR A 47 13.06 -10.06 -8.72
N ALA A 48 12.04 -10.04 -9.57
CA ALA A 48 12.01 -10.82 -10.81
C ALA A 48 13.13 -10.41 -11.77
N GLU A 49 13.42 -9.12 -11.90
CA GLU A 49 14.55 -8.62 -12.70
C GLU A 49 15.91 -9.09 -12.14
N ALA A 50 16.08 -9.13 -10.81
CA ALA A 50 17.30 -9.66 -10.20
C ALA A 50 17.52 -11.14 -10.56
N ALA A 51 16.48 -11.96 -10.46
CA ALA A 51 16.51 -13.36 -10.89
C ALA A 51 16.83 -13.49 -12.39
N GLN A 52 16.18 -12.69 -13.24
CA GLN A 52 16.41 -12.68 -14.68
C GLN A 52 17.86 -12.29 -15.04
N ARG A 53 18.46 -11.31 -14.34
CA ARG A 53 19.87 -10.92 -14.55
C ARG A 53 20.82 -12.06 -14.24
N VAL A 54 20.57 -12.82 -13.17
CA VAL A 54 21.37 -14.01 -12.84
C VAL A 54 21.19 -15.09 -13.92
N ALA A 55 19.95 -15.37 -14.35
CA ALA A 55 19.66 -16.35 -15.40
C ALA A 55 20.34 -16.02 -16.74
N SER A 56 20.37 -14.74 -17.12
CA SER A 56 20.92 -14.28 -18.40
C SER A 56 22.41 -13.89 -18.35
N ALA A 57 23.05 -13.94 -17.19
CA ALA A 57 24.43 -13.47 -16.97
C ALA A 57 25.43 -14.08 -17.96
N ALA A 58 25.28 -15.38 -18.28
CA ALA A 58 26.15 -16.08 -19.21
C ALA A 58 26.10 -15.53 -20.66
N ALA A 59 24.93 -15.06 -21.10
CA ALA A 59 24.77 -14.43 -22.42
C ALA A 59 25.46 -13.06 -22.50
N LEU A 60 25.61 -12.39 -21.36
CA LEU A 60 26.31 -11.11 -21.22
C LEU A 60 27.83 -11.28 -21.04
N GLY A 61 28.37 -12.50 -21.13
CA GLY A 61 29.78 -12.77 -20.90
C GLY A 61 30.18 -12.94 -19.42
N VAL A 62 29.25 -12.76 -18.49
CA VAL A 62 29.48 -12.95 -17.05
C VAL A 62 29.45 -14.44 -16.71
N ARG A 63 30.44 -14.92 -15.99
CA ARG A 63 30.56 -16.34 -15.61
C ARG A 63 30.61 -16.45 -14.10
N LEU A 64 29.76 -17.31 -13.57
CA LEU A 64 29.84 -17.71 -12.17
C LEU A 64 30.88 -18.81 -12.00
N VAL A 65 31.70 -18.66 -10.97
CA VAL A 65 32.76 -19.60 -10.64
C VAL A 65 32.60 -20.00 -9.18
N VAL A 66 32.55 -21.31 -8.92
CA VAL A 66 32.57 -21.91 -7.58
C VAL A 66 33.72 -22.89 -7.53
N ASP A 67 34.60 -22.78 -6.54
CA ASP A 67 35.80 -23.62 -6.35
C ASP A 67 36.66 -23.70 -7.62
N GLY A 68 36.84 -22.59 -8.32
CA GLY A 68 37.62 -22.49 -9.57
C GLY A 68 36.93 -23.06 -10.81
N LYS A 69 35.74 -23.63 -10.72
CA LYS A 69 34.98 -24.20 -11.83
C LYS A 69 33.84 -23.27 -12.24
N ARG A 70 33.65 -23.16 -13.58
CA ARG A 70 32.47 -22.47 -14.13
C ARG A 70 31.20 -23.25 -13.80
N VAL A 71 30.19 -22.57 -13.29
CA VAL A 71 28.89 -23.16 -12.97
C VAL A 71 27.76 -22.44 -13.69
N THR A 72 26.73 -23.17 -14.05
CA THR A 72 25.45 -22.58 -14.48
C THR A 72 24.57 -22.51 -13.26
N PRO A 73 24.09 -21.31 -12.87
CA PRO A 73 23.27 -21.17 -11.69
C PRO A 73 21.91 -21.83 -11.87
N THR A 74 21.46 -22.56 -10.87
CA THR A 74 20.04 -22.88 -10.70
C THR A 74 19.44 -21.78 -9.84
N ILE A 75 18.33 -21.20 -10.28
CA ILE A 75 17.62 -20.16 -9.54
C ILE A 75 16.46 -20.84 -8.83
N ASP A 76 16.44 -20.71 -7.53
CA ASP A 76 15.31 -21.07 -6.67
C ASP A 76 14.59 -19.79 -6.24
N ILE A 77 13.25 -19.81 -6.24
CA ILE A 77 12.40 -18.67 -5.92
C ILE A 77 11.59 -18.99 -4.66
N ASP A 78 11.97 -18.36 -3.56
CA ASP A 78 11.21 -18.38 -2.31
C ASP A 78 10.12 -17.30 -2.34
N LEU A 79 8.97 -17.63 -2.93
CA LEU A 79 7.84 -16.70 -3.06
C LEU A 79 7.29 -16.23 -1.70
N PRO A 80 7.12 -17.09 -0.69
CA PRO A 80 6.74 -16.65 0.67
C PRO A 80 7.70 -15.60 1.25
N ALA A 81 9.00 -15.78 1.14
CA ALA A 81 9.99 -14.80 1.63
C ALA A 81 9.92 -13.47 0.84
N ILE A 82 9.72 -13.53 -0.46
CA ILE A 82 9.51 -12.35 -1.31
C ILE A 82 8.27 -11.60 -0.85
N ASN A 83 7.14 -12.28 -0.69
CA ASN A 83 5.88 -11.69 -0.26
C ASN A 83 5.98 -11.07 1.14
N ALA A 84 6.60 -11.75 2.09
CA ALA A 84 6.84 -11.21 3.43
C ALA A 84 7.66 -9.91 3.37
N ARG A 85 8.73 -9.87 2.58
CA ARG A 85 9.59 -8.71 2.41
C ARG A 85 8.84 -7.52 1.79
N LEU A 86 8.10 -7.72 0.71
CA LEU A 86 7.38 -6.61 0.04
C LEU A 86 6.25 -6.05 0.90
N LEU A 87 5.53 -6.89 1.64
CA LEU A 87 4.50 -6.44 2.58
C LEU A 87 5.11 -5.68 3.77
N GLN A 88 6.28 -6.11 4.25
CA GLN A 88 7.01 -5.38 5.29
C GLN A 88 7.47 -4.00 4.81
N LEU A 89 7.98 -3.88 3.60
CA LEU A 89 8.37 -2.59 3.00
C LEU A 89 7.16 -1.65 2.87
N ALA A 90 6.01 -2.17 2.41
CA ALA A 90 4.79 -1.39 2.30
C ALA A 90 4.33 -0.86 3.66
N LYS A 91 4.34 -1.70 4.70
CA LYS A 91 3.99 -1.31 6.08
C LYS A 91 4.96 -0.27 6.64
N SER A 92 6.26 -0.45 6.43
CA SER A 92 7.27 0.51 6.88
C SER A 92 7.05 1.88 6.23
N GLN A 93 6.85 1.92 4.91
CA GLN A 93 6.59 3.17 4.21
C GLN A 93 5.29 3.85 4.67
N SER A 94 4.23 3.08 4.90
CA SER A 94 2.97 3.61 5.43
C SER A 94 3.17 4.25 6.81
N LYS A 95 4.00 3.63 7.67
CA LYS A 95 4.34 4.16 8.99
C LYS A 95 5.16 5.45 8.87
N ASP A 96 6.18 5.50 8.01
CA ASP A 96 6.99 6.68 7.80
C ASP A 96 6.17 7.87 7.28
N MET A 97 5.18 7.58 6.41
CA MET A 97 4.22 8.59 5.93
C MET A 97 3.30 9.09 7.04
N LEU A 98 2.83 8.22 7.94
CA LEU A 98 2.04 8.62 9.11
C LEU A 98 2.84 9.55 10.02
N GLU A 99 4.06 9.17 10.38
CA GLU A 99 4.96 9.97 11.21
C GLU A 99 5.24 11.35 10.58
N THR A 100 5.38 11.40 9.25
CA THR A 100 5.53 12.67 8.52
C THR A 100 4.31 13.57 8.65
N LEU A 101 3.10 13.03 8.48
CA LEU A 101 1.86 13.80 8.63
C LEU A 101 1.71 14.37 10.05
N GLU A 102 1.96 13.54 11.07
CA GLU A 102 1.88 13.95 12.47
C GLU A 102 2.92 15.04 12.81
N ALA A 103 4.14 14.88 12.32
CA ALA A 103 5.21 15.87 12.48
C ALA A 103 4.91 17.21 11.78
N GLU A 104 4.16 17.20 10.68
CA GLU A 104 3.70 18.38 9.96
C GLU A 104 2.45 19.01 10.60
N GLY A 105 1.85 18.40 11.63
CA GLY A 105 0.72 18.93 12.37
C GLY A 105 -0.66 18.45 11.89
N VAL A 106 -0.73 17.40 11.07
CA VAL A 106 -1.99 16.76 10.71
C VAL A 106 -2.47 15.87 11.85
N THR A 107 -3.71 16.01 12.28
CA THR A 107 -4.35 15.06 13.19
C THR A 107 -4.81 13.85 12.40
N VAL A 108 -4.17 12.68 12.58
CA VAL A 108 -4.57 11.45 11.90
C VAL A 108 -5.44 10.60 12.81
N VAL A 109 -6.62 10.22 12.29
CA VAL A 109 -7.57 9.34 13.00
C VAL A 109 -7.67 8.01 12.26
N ASN A 110 -7.27 6.93 12.94
CA ASN A 110 -7.47 5.58 12.43
C ASN A 110 -8.94 5.17 12.63
N GLY A 111 -9.70 5.13 11.55
CA GLY A 111 -11.13 4.85 11.60
C GLY A 111 -11.83 5.07 10.27
N HIS A 112 -13.12 4.78 10.28
CA HIS A 112 -14.01 4.94 9.13
C HIS A 112 -14.77 6.26 9.21
N GLY A 113 -14.73 7.05 8.14
CA GLY A 113 -15.41 8.34 8.04
C GLY A 113 -16.58 8.30 7.06
N VAL A 114 -17.74 8.74 7.50
CA VAL A 114 -18.96 8.84 6.68
C VAL A 114 -19.46 10.28 6.65
N LEU A 115 -19.83 10.78 5.48
CA LEU A 115 -20.42 12.11 5.33
C LEU A 115 -21.77 12.19 6.04
N ASP A 116 -21.95 13.23 6.85
CA ASP A 116 -23.22 13.56 7.49
C ASP A 116 -23.63 14.99 7.13
N GLY A 117 -24.13 15.15 5.92
CA GLY A 117 -24.42 16.44 5.32
C GLY A 117 -23.17 17.14 4.76
N ASN A 118 -23.26 18.46 4.59
CA ASN A 118 -22.24 19.23 3.87
C ASN A 118 -21.01 19.60 4.72
N HIS A 119 -21.18 19.62 6.03
CA HIS A 119 -20.15 20.13 6.95
C HIS A 119 -19.87 19.20 8.13
N HIS A 120 -20.37 17.97 8.10
CA HIS A 120 -20.13 17.03 9.19
C HIS A 120 -19.66 15.68 8.68
N VAL A 121 -18.85 15.03 9.51
CA VAL A 121 -18.38 13.66 9.30
C VAL A 121 -18.62 12.86 10.57
N LEU A 122 -19.20 11.68 10.42
CA LEU A 122 -19.27 10.67 11.47
C LEU A 122 -18.00 9.84 11.39
N ILE A 123 -17.24 9.74 12.47
CA ILE A 123 -16.03 8.96 12.58
C ILE A 123 -16.27 7.79 13.52
N THR A 124 -16.08 6.58 13.03
CA THR A 124 -16.01 5.36 13.86
C THR A 124 -14.55 4.96 13.97
N LYS A 125 -13.92 5.14 15.13
CA LYS A 125 -12.51 4.75 15.34
C LYS A 125 -12.36 3.25 15.27
N SER A 126 -11.19 2.79 14.81
CA SER A 126 -10.91 1.37 14.71
C SER A 126 -11.03 0.67 16.06
N GLY A 127 -11.85 -0.40 16.11
CA GLY A 127 -12.15 -1.15 17.34
C GLY A 127 -13.30 -0.57 18.17
N GLU A 128 -13.89 0.56 17.79
CA GLU A 128 -15.06 1.15 18.45
C GLU A 128 -16.35 0.85 17.66
N THR A 129 -17.47 0.84 18.38
CA THR A 129 -18.82 0.70 17.79
C THR A 129 -19.59 2.01 17.78
N SER A 130 -19.15 3.00 18.56
CA SER A 130 -19.73 4.34 18.60
C SER A 130 -19.07 5.24 17.57
N SER A 131 -19.85 6.18 17.04
CA SER A 131 -19.34 7.20 16.12
C SER A 131 -19.31 8.55 16.82
N GLU A 132 -18.26 9.30 16.59
CA GLU A 132 -18.11 10.70 16.96
C GLU A 132 -18.49 11.57 15.74
N ARG A 133 -19.25 12.64 15.97
CA ARG A 133 -19.64 13.59 14.93
C ARG A 133 -18.76 14.82 15.02
N ILE A 134 -18.04 15.13 13.97
CA ILE A 134 -17.19 16.33 13.87
C ILE A 134 -17.72 17.28 12.80
N GLU A 135 -17.52 18.58 13.02
CA GLU A 135 -17.82 19.64 12.06
C GLU A 135 -16.57 20.04 11.30
N ALA A 136 -16.69 20.28 9.99
CA ALA A 136 -15.61 20.76 9.15
C ALA A 136 -16.12 21.81 8.13
N LYS A 137 -15.37 22.91 7.98
CA LYS A 137 -15.69 23.94 6.97
C LYS A 137 -15.57 23.39 5.53
N THR A 138 -14.59 22.52 5.31
CA THR A 138 -14.31 21.88 4.02
C THR A 138 -14.04 20.42 4.25
N ILE A 139 -14.66 19.56 3.44
CA ILE A 139 -14.46 18.12 3.46
C ILE A 139 -13.90 17.68 2.12
N ILE A 140 -12.73 17.02 2.14
CA ILE A 140 -12.11 16.42 0.96
C ILE A 140 -12.35 14.93 0.99
N VAL A 141 -12.97 14.40 -0.06
CA VAL A 141 -13.25 12.98 -0.23
C VAL A 141 -12.16 12.38 -1.13
N ALA A 142 -11.27 11.57 -0.55
CA ALA A 142 -10.15 10.93 -1.20
C ALA A 142 -10.15 9.41 -0.96
N THR A 143 -11.34 8.79 -0.93
CA THR A 143 -11.58 7.40 -0.53
C THR A 143 -11.07 6.35 -1.52
N GLY A 144 -10.53 6.78 -2.66
CA GLY A 144 -9.91 5.89 -3.64
C GLY A 144 -10.90 4.98 -4.37
N ALA A 145 -10.43 3.78 -4.72
CA ALA A 145 -11.19 2.81 -5.49
C ALA A 145 -11.02 1.38 -4.94
N ARG A 146 -11.99 0.55 -5.27
CA ARG A 146 -11.96 -0.90 -5.00
C ARG A 146 -11.83 -1.67 -6.32
N PRO A 147 -11.25 -2.90 -6.30
CA PRO A 147 -11.24 -3.76 -7.48
C PRO A 147 -12.65 -3.98 -8.00
N ARG A 148 -12.83 -3.80 -9.31
CA ARG A 148 -14.09 -4.15 -9.97
C ARG A 148 -14.16 -5.67 -10.14
N GLU A 149 -15.24 -6.27 -9.70
CA GLU A 149 -15.50 -7.69 -9.89
C GLU A 149 -16.47 -7.93 -11.05
N LEU A 150 -16.16 -8.95 -11.85
CA LEU A 150 -17.09 -9.44 -12.87
C LEU A 150 -18.11 -10.38 -12.21
N ALA A 151 -19.39 -10.22 -12.55
CA ALA A 151 -20.45 -11.08 -12.00
C ALA A 151 -20.22 -12.58 -12.34
N SER A 152 -19.62 -12.85 -13.51
CA SER A 152 -19.31 -14.19 -14.00
C SER A 152 -17.99 -14.78 -13.51
N ALA A 153 -17.13 -13.97 -12.84
CA ALA A 153 -15.79 -14.38 -12.40
C ALA A 153 -15.39 -13.59 -11.15
N LYS A 154 -16.14 -13.79 -10.07
CA LYS A 154 -15.80 -13.18 -8.77
C LYS A 154 -14.52 -13.77 -8.22
N SER A 155 -13.72 -12.94 -7.53
CA SER A 155 -12.53 -13.42 -6.86
C SER A 155 -12.89 -14.38 -5.72
N ASP A 156 -12.31 -15.57 -5.75
CA ASP A 156 -12.51 -16.64 -4.75
C ASP A 156 -11.34 -16.75 -3.76
N GLY A 157 -10.29 -15.95 -3.96
CA GLY A 157 -9.09 -15.96 -3.15
C GLY A 157 -8.16 -17.17 -3.37
N LYS A 158 -8.45 -18.02 -4.38
CA LYS A 158 -7.71 -19.25 -4.67
C LYS A 158 -7.24 -19.33 -6.12
N ARG A 159 -8.18 -19.37 -7.07
CA ARG A 159 -7.90 -19.47 -8.51
C ARG A 159 -8.17 -18.17 -9.24
N ILE A 160 -9.16 -17.42 -8.78
CA ILE A 160 -9.49 -16.10 -9.30
C ILE A 160 -9.11 -15.09 -8.21
N LEU A 161 -8.06 -14.35 -8.45
CA LEU A 161 -7.53 -13.37 -7.53
C LEU A 161 -7.76 -11.96 -8.08
N ASN A 162 -8.11 -11.03 -7.21
CA ASN A 162 -7.96 -9.62 -7.52
C ASN A 162 -6.53 -9.16 -7.16
N TRP A 163 -6.14 -7.98 -7.64
CA TRP A 163 -4.79 -7.46 -7.44
C TRP A 163 -4.39 -7.28 -5.97
N LYS A 164 -5.34 -7.08 -5.05
CA LYS A 164 -5.04 -7.01 -3.61
C LYS A 164 -4.65 -8.37 -3.01
N GLN A 165 -5.09 -9.45 -3.62
CA GLN A 165 -4.86 -10.81 -3.12
C GLN A 165 -3.57 -11.43 -3.66
N LEU A 166 -2.96 -10.82 -4.69
CA LEU A 166 -1.77 -11.35 -5.37
C LEU A 166 -0.60 -11.64 -4.41
N TYR A 167 -0.37 -10.77 -3.45
CA TYR A 167 0.78 -10.87 -2.53
C TYR A 167 0.54 -11.80 -1.34
N ASN A 168 -0.62 -12.46 -1.28
CA ASN A 168 -0.96 -13.48 -0.30
C ASN A 168 -0.89 -14.90 -0.90
N ILE A 169 -0.40 -15.04 -2.14
CA ILE A 169 -0.21 -16.34 -2.76
C ILE A 169 0.95 -17.02 -2.04
N GLY A 170 0.66 -18.23 -1.50
CA GLY A 170 1.67 -19.19 -1.07
C GLY A 170 2.20 -20.01 -2.25
N ASP A 171 2.86 -21.10 -1.96
CA ASP A 171 3.38 -22.05 -2.97
C ASP A 171 2.26 -22.70 -3.78
#